data_2c4122ea8efa88b35bb9c25b0affc2e2
#
_entry.id   2c4122ea8efa88b35bb9c25b0affc2e2
#
_cell.length_a   1.000
_cell.length_b   1.000
_cell.length_c   1.000
_cell.angle_alpha   90.00
_cell.angle_beta   90.00
_cell.angle_gamma   90.00
#
_symmetry.space_group_name_H-M   'P 1'
#
loop_
_entity.id
_entity.type
_entity.pdbx_description
1 polymer ?
#
loop_
_entity_poly.entity_id
_entity_poly.type
_entity_poly.pdbx_seq_one_letter_code
_entity_poly.pdbx_strand_id
1 'polypeptide(L)'
;IKNISAVDTNIFYQDDKWWMLTNLSTSGIGYHDSELHIYSNDNLLSEEWVPHPDNPVIFDSLSGRNGGFISENGKYFRVFQKQGFNSLGDSFGVTFGVAEIKKIDNECYEEKYEFGVLPEFFKNIVGTHTYNYSEGLMVIDFVEPTKKNS
;
A
#
# COMPACT_ATOMS: atom_id res chain seq x y z
N ILE A 1 -0.51 -3.14 18.62
CA ILE A 1 0.94 -3.31 18.46
C ILE A 1 1.63 -2.11 19.11
N LYS A 2 2.63 -2.35 19.96
CA LYS A 2 3.36 -1.30 20.68
C LYS A 2 4.78 -1.16 20.16
N ASN A 3 5.32 0.07 20.22
CA ASN A 3 6.72 0.38 19.91
C ASN A 3 7.16 0.06 18.48
N ILE A 4 6.28 0.22 17.51
CA ILE A 4 6.61 0.14 16.09
C ILE A 4 6.33 1.46 15.39
N SER A 5 7.14 1.79 14.40
CA SER A 5 6.86 2.89 13.47
C SER A 5 6.21 2.29 12.23
N ALA A 6 4.92 2.52 12.08
CA ALA A 6 4.12 1.97 10.98
C ALA A 6 3.45 3.09 10.20
N VAL A 7 3.39 2.95 8.88
CA VAL A 7 2.72 3.89 7.98
C VAL A 7 1.84 3.14 6.97
N ASP A 8 0.93 3.86 6.34
CA ASP A 8 0.10 3.39 5.21
C ASP A 8 -0.61 2.06 5.50
N THR A 9 -1.22 1.97 6.68
CA THR A 9 -1.85 0.75 7.17
C THR A 9 -3.23 0.55 6.54
N ASN A 10 -3.45 -0.64 5.96
CA ASN A 10 -4.75 -1.13 5.51
C ASN A 10 -5.22 -2.26 6.41
N ILE A 11 -6.49 -2.25 6.79
CA ILE A 11 -7.11 -3.28 7.64
C ILE A 11 -8.38 -3.79 6.94
N PHE A 12 -8.54 -5.11 6.90
CA PHE A 12 -9.73 -5.74 6.35
C PHE A 12 -10.05 -7.05 7.07
N TYR A 13 -11.26 -7.55 6.86
CA TYR A 13 -11.74 -8.80 7.45
C TYR A 13 -11.96 -9.83 6.37
N GLN A 14 -11.36 -11.00 6.53
CA GLN A 14 -11.49 -12.13 5.61
C GLN A 14 -11.26 -13.45 6.36
N ASP A 15 -12.08 -14.46 6.05
CA ASP A 15 -11.95 -15.81 6.58
C ASP A 15 -11.91 -15.82 8.13
N ASP A 16 -12.89 -15.13 8.73
CA ASP A 16 -13.09 -14.98 10.18
C ASP A 16 -11.90 -14.37 10.94
N LYS A 17 -11.07 -13.59 10.23
CA LYS A 17 -9.86 -12.96 10.77
C LYS A 17 -9.69 -11.54 10.27
N TRP A 18 -9.19 -10.69 11.14
CA TRP A 18 -8.70 -9.35 10.78
C TRP A 18 -7.27 -9.43 10.28
N TRP A 19 -7.01 -8.82 9.16
CA TRP A 19 -5.70 -8.68 8.54
C TRP A 19 -5.29 -7.22 8.54
N MET A 20 -4.03 -6.98 8.88
CA MET A 20 -3.40 -5.67 8.83
C MET A 20 -2.18 -5.74 7.92
N LEU A 21 -2.19 -4.96 6.85
CA LEU A 21 -1.06 -4.75 5.95
C LEU A 21 -0.47 -3.38 6.25
N THR A 22 0.81 -3.30 6.60
CA THR A 22 1.44 -2.05 7.02
C THR A 22 2.90 -1.98 6.60
N ASN A 23 3.42 -0.78 6.44
CA ASN A 23 4.81 -0.57 6.09
C ASN A 23 5.63 -0.25 7.34
N LEU A 24 6.70 -1.01 7.51
CA LEU A 24 7.70 -0.80 8.56
C LEU A 24 9.06 -0.52 7.94
N SER A 25 10.02 -0.11 8.76
CA SER A 25 11.43 -0.01 8.40
C SER A 25 12.24 -0.79 9.42
N THR A 26 12.23 -2.12 9.31
CA THR A 26 12.92 -3.01 10.26
C THR A 26 14.36 -3.29 9.83
N SER A 27 14.64 -3.25 8.53
CA SER A 27 15.97 -3.42 7.98
C SER A 27 16.88 -2.20 8.18
N GLY A 28 16.29 -1.03 8.49
CA GLY A 28 16.99 0.25 8.51
C GLY A 28 17.35 0.78 7.13
N ILE A 29 16.83 0.16 6.06
CA ILE A 29 16.99 0.58 4.67
C ILE A 29 15.71 1.27 4.23
N GLY A 30 15.79 2.58 3.95
CA GLY A 30 14.65 3.38 3.52
C GLY A 30 13.77 3.90 4.68
N TYR A 31 12.73 4.61 4.31
CA TYR A 31 11.80 5.29 5.22
C TYR A 31 10.40 4.69 5.09
N HIS A 32 10.24 3.37 5.34
CA HIS A 32 8.99 2.61 5.14
C HIS A 32 8.61 2.40 3.66
N ASP A 33 9.57 2.48 2.73
CA ASP A 33 9.26 2.48 1.30
C ASP A 33 9.20 1.08 0.69
N SER A 34 9.85 0.11 1.33
CA SER A 34 10.14 -1.18 0.70
C SER A 34 9.63 -2.40 1.46
N GLU A 35 9.25 -2.25 2.74
CA GLU A 35 8.88 -3.39 3.57
C GLU A 35 7.38 -3.44 3.80
N LEU A 36 6.71 -4.46 3.24
CA LEU A 36 5.32 -4.79 3.56
C LEU A 36 5.29 -5.86 4.65
N HIS A 37 4.64 -5.55 5.75
CA HIS A 37 4.42 -6.46 6.86
C HIS A 37 2.94 -6.77 7.02
N ILE A 38 2.63 -8.01 7.36
CA ILE A 38 1.27 -8.50 7.62
C ILE A 38 1.15 -8.95 9.07
N TYR A 39 0.01 -8.63 9.65
CA TYR A 39 -0.38 -9.08 10.98
C TYR A 39 -1.83 -9.57 10.95
N SER A 40 -2.17 -10.49 11.82
CA SER A 40 -3.54 -10.98 11.96
C SER A 40 -4.00 -10.98 13.41
N ASN A 41 -5.31 -10.88 13.61
CA ASN A 41 -5.97 -11.09 14.90
C ASN A 41 -7.45 -11.46 14.71
N ASP A 42 -8.01 -12.20 15.63
CA ASP A 42 -9.43 -12.51 15.64
C ASP A 42 -10.30 -11.36 16.18
N ASN A 43 -9.66 -10.39 16.86
CA ASN A 43 -10.31 -9.19 17.40
C ASN A 43 -9.61 -7.93 16.94
N LEU A 44 -10.32 -7.09 16.17
CA LEU A 44 -9.81 -5.80 15.67
C LEU A 44 -9.23 -4.88 16.76
N LEU A 45 -9.86 -4.87 17.93
CA LEU A 45 -9.48 -3.98 19.04
C LEU A 45 -8.39 -4.57 19.95
N SER A 46 -7.83 -5.72 19.60
CA SER A 46 -6.73 -6.32 20.34
C SER A 46 -5.45 -5.47 20.22
N GLU A 47 -4.69 -5.40 21.28
CA GLU A 47 -3.31 -4.87 21.26
C GLU A 47 -2.29 -5.89 20.76
N GLU A 48 -2.65 -7.17 20.72
CA GLU A 48 -1.76 -8.29 20.41
C GLU A 48 -2.04 -8.84 19.01
N TRP A 49 -1.46 -8.20 18.01
CA TRP A 49 -1.51 -8.68 16.64
C TRP A 49 -0.37 -9.66 16.36
N VAL A 50 -0.71 -10.79 15.74
CA VAL A 50 0.23 -11.86 15.41
C VAL A 50 0.92 -11.53 14.09
N PRO A 51 2.27 -11.42 14.07
CA PRO A 51 2.99 -11.17 12.83
C PRO A 51 2.97 -12.41 11.93
N HIS A 52 2.89 -12.18 10.61
CA HIS A 52 3.07 -13.23 9.61
C HIS A 52 4.51 -13.77 9.68
N PRO A 53 4.71 -15.10 9.57
CA PRO A 53 6.04 -15.71 9.71
C PRO A 53 7.05 -15.23 8.66
N ASP A 54 6.60 -14.90 7.45
CA ASP A 54 7.44 -14.45 6.35
C ASP A 54 7.67 -12.93 6.31
N ASN A 55 7.31 -12.19 7.37
CA ASN A 55 7.51 -10.74 7.38
C ASN A 55 9.00 -10.33 7.27
N PRO A 56 9.34 -9.36 6.40
CA PRO A 56 8.47 -8.67 5.47
C PRO A 56 8.05 -9.57 4.30
N VAL A 57 6.73 -9.64 4.00
CA VAL A 57 6.20 -10.46 2.90
C VAL A 57 6.54 -9.91 1.51
N ILE A 58 6.84 -8.63 1.42
CA ILE A 58 7.42 -7.96 0.25
C ILE A 58 8.56 -7.08 0.75
N PHE A 59 9.69 -7.17 0.06
CA PHE A 59 10.85 -6.31 0.27
C PHE A 59 11.29 -5.72 -1.08
N ASP A 60 10.59 -4.66 -1.50
CA ASP A 60 10.82 -4.01 -2.79
C ASP A 60 10.29 -2.57 -2.78
N SER A 61 11.10 -1.60 -3.16
CA SER A 61 10.71 -0.19 -3.22
C SER A 61 9.69 0.14 -4.33
N LEU A 62 9.51 -0.75 -5.29
CA LEU A 62 8.56 -0.56 -6.40
C LEU A 62 7.18 -1.15 -6.10
N SER A 63 7.05 -1.96 -5.07
CA SER A 63 5.79 -2.64 -4.74
C SER A 63 5.51 -2.83 -3.25
N GLY A 64 6.49 -2.59 -2.37
CA GLY A 64 6.33 -2.83 -0.93
C GLY A 64 5.41 -1.84 -0.24
N ARG A 65 5.45 -0.56 -0.60
CA ARG A 65 4.69 0.47 0.11
C ARG A 65 3.22 0.49 -0.26
N ASN A 66 2.33 0.46 0.73
CA ASN A 66 0.89 0.56 0.51
C ASN A 66 0.49 1.95 0.00
N GLY A 67 -0.57 1.98 -0.84
CA GLY A 67 -1.19 3.18 -1.37
C GLY A 67 -2.72 3.16 -1.29
N GLY A 68 -3.29 2.11 -0.72
CA GLY A 68 -4.72 1.96 -0.56
C GLY A 68 -5.20 0.51 -0.64
N PHE A 69 -6.52 0.36 -0.66
CA PHE A 69 -7.16 -0.94 -0.65
C PHE A 69 -8.50 -0.91 -1.40
N ILE A 70 -8.78 -1.96 -2.14
CA ILE A 70 -10.02 -2.12 -2.90
C ILE A 70 -10.65 -3.45 -2.52
N SER A 71 -11.95 -3.43 -2.23
CA SER A 71 -12.77 -4.62 -2.08
C SER A 71 -13.89 -4.58 -3.12
N GLU A 72 -13.90 -5.53 -4.03
CA GLU A 72 -14.89 -5.59 -5.10
C GLU A 72 -15.20 -7.03 -5.49
N ASN A 73 -16.50 -7.36 -5.57
CA ASN A 73 -16.99 -8.67 -6.00
C ASN A 73 -16.36 -9.87 -5.24
N GLY A 74 -16.13 -9.70 -3.94
CA GLY A 74 -15.51 -10.72 -3.09
C GLY A 74 -14.01 -10.90 -3.31
N LYS A 75 -13.38 -10.01 -4.05
CA LYS A 75 -11.93 -9.95 -4.24
C LYS A 75 -11.35 -8.77 -3.50
N TYR A 76 -10.11 -8.91 -3.11
CA TYR A 76 -9.33 -7.89 -2.44
C TYR A 76 -8.13 -7.50 -3.27
N PHE A 77 -7.89 -6.20 -3.37
CA PHE A 77 -6.76 -5.66 -4.12
C PHE A 77 -5.99 -4.70 -3.22
N ARG A 78 -4.70 -4.91 -3.17
CA ARG A 78 -3.77 -3.96 -2.58
C ARG A 78 -3.34 -2.95 -3.63
N VAL A 79 -3.45 -1.68 -3.29
CA VAL A 79 -2.80 -0.61 -4.04
C VAL A 79 -1.42 -0.39 -3.43
N PHE A 80 -0.40 -0.26 -4.25
CA PHE A 80 0.96 0.00 -3.80
C PHE A 80 1.57 1.19 -4.53
N GLN A 81 2.35 1.96 -3.79
CA GLN A 81 3.07 3.11 -4.32
C GLN A 81 4.32 2.62 -5.06
N LYS A 82 4.60 3.22 -6.21
CA LYS A 82 5.88 3.06 -6.89
C LYS A 82 6.76 4.26 -6.57
N GLN A 83 7.84 4.01 -5.85
CA GLN A 83 8.82 5.03 -5.54
C GLN A 83 9.64 5.37 -6.78
N GLY A 84 10.04 6.64 -6.91
CA GLY A 84 10.82 7.10 -8.06
C GLY A 84 10.97 8.60 -8.07
N PHE A 85 11.46 9.13 -9.18
CA PHE A 85 11.56 10.57 -9.39
C PHE A 85 10.47 11.03 -10.36
N ASN A 86 9.70 12.03 -9.98
CA ASN A 86 8.75 12.67 -10.87
C ASN A 86 9.46 13.61 -11.87
N SER A 87 8.71 14.21 -12.79
CA SER A 87 9.26 15.14 -13.78
C SER A 87 9.89 16.42 -13.19
N LEU A 88 9.67 16.70 -11.90
CA LEU A 88 10.24 17.82 -11.17
C LEU A 88 11.52 17.44 -10.42
N GLY A 89 11.88 16.15 -10.39
CA GLY A 89 13.03 15.63 -9.67
C GLY A 89 12.75 15.30 -8.20
N ASP A 90 11.50 15.37 -7.75
CA ASP A 90 11.12 15.01 -6.39
C ASP A 90 11.06 13.48 -6.28
N SER A 91 11.66 12.93 -5.22
CA SER A 91 11.62 11.50 -4.90
C SER A 91 10.46 11.19 -3.97
N PHE A 92 9.30 10.87 -4.54
CA PHE A 92 8.14 10.41 -3.77
C PHE A 92 7.26 9.53 -4.65
N GLY A 93 6.21 8.89 -4.10
CA GLY A 93 5.31 8.06 -4.86
C GLY A 93 4.88 8.72 -6.17
N VAL A 94 5.50 8.29 -7.26
CA VAL A 94 5.31 8.90 -8.59
C VAL A 94 4.03 8.39 -9.20
N THR A 95 3.71 7.15 -8.91
CA THR A 95 2.55 6.44 -9.42
C THR A 95 2.18 5.30 -8.50
N PHE A 96 1.09 4.61 -8.79
CA PHE A 96 0.69 3.42 -8.06
C PHE A 96 0.44 2.22 -8.99
N GLY A 97 0.50 1.05 -8.41
CA GLY A 97 0.05 -0.20 -9.02
C GLY A 97 -1.03 -0.85 -8.18
N VAL A 98 -1.74 -1.79 -8.80
CA VAL A 98 -2.79 -2.58 -8.18
C VAL A 98 -2.44 -4.05 -8.32
N ALA A 99 -2.53 -4.79 -7.22
CA ALA A 99 -2.33 -6.23 -7.19
C ALA A 99 -3.52 -6.93 -6.52
N GLU A 100 -4.03 -7.98 -7.12
CA GLU A 100 -5.05 -8.83 -6.51
C GLU A 100 -4.40 -9.71 -5.44
N ILE A 101 -4.92 -9.68 -4.22
CA ILE A 101 -4.53 -10.62 -3.16
C ILE A 101 -5.13 -11.99 -3.52
N LYS A 102 -4.28 -12.93 -3.89
CA LYS A 102 -4.68 -14.28 -4.29
C LYS A 102 -4.80 -15.23 -3.11
N LYS A 103 -3.93 -15.02 -2.14
CA LYS A 103 -3.89 -15.82 -0.93
C LYS A 103 -3.38 -14.98 0.24
N ILE A 104 -4.05 -15.08 1.35
CA ILE A 104 -3.59 -14.58 2.64
C ILE A 104 -4.08 -15.53 3.74
N ASP A 105 -3.15 -16.16 4.41
CA ASP A 105 -3.39 -17.00 5.58
C ASP A 105 -2.23 -16.88 6.57
N ASN A 106 -2.18 -17.71 7.59
CA ASN A 106 -1.13 -17.64 8.61
C ASN A 106 0.24 -18.17 8.14
N GLU A 107 0.32 -18.72 6.92
CA GLU A 107 1.51 -19.38 6.40
C GLU A 107 1.96 -18.81 5.07
N CYS A 108 1.07 -18.13 4.34
CA CYS A 108 1.35 -17.73 2.97
C CYS A 108 0.66 -16.40 2.62
N TYR A 109 1.40 -15.53 1.91
CA TYR A 109 0.87 -14.38 1.22
C TYR A 109 1.25 -14.41 -0.25
N GLU A 110 0.25 -14.29 -1.12
CA GLU A 110 0.44 -14.21 -2.57
C GLU A 110 -0.40 -13.09 -3.16
N GLU A 111 0.20 -12.26 -3.97
CA GLU A 111 -0.51 -11.26 -4.77
C GLU A 111 -0.11 -11.35 -6.24
N LYS A 112 -1.01 -10.94 -7.12
CA LYS A 112 -0.77 -10.87 -8.55
C LYS A 112 -0.95 -9.44 -9.03
N TYR A 113 0.08 -8.87 -9.64
CA TYR A 113 -0.01 -7.57 -10.32
C TYR A 113 -1.09 -7.58 -11.40
N GLU A 114 -1.96 -6.60 -11.39
CA GLU A 114 -3.02 -6.44 -12.39
C GLU A 114 -2.74 -5.26 -13.33
N PHE A 115 -2.53 -4.06 -12.80
CA PHE A 115 -2.23 -2.87 -13.60
C PHE A 115 -1.55 -1.78 -12.78
N GLY A 116 -1.04 -0.75 -13.47
CA GLY A 116 -0.54 0.48 -12.85
C GLY A 116 -1.09 1.70 -13.55
N VAL A 117 -1.12 2.80 -12.83
CA VAL A 117 -1.55 4.10 -13.34
C VAL A 117 -0.34 5.02 -13.40
N LEU A 118 -0.12 5.65 -14.54
CA LEU A 118 0.92 6.65 -14.72
C LEU A 118 0.37 8.05 -14.39
N PRO A 119 1.18 8.97 -13.89
CA PRO A 119 0.75 10.33 -13.57
C PRO A 119 0.10 11.05 -14.76
N GLU A 120 0.58 10.77 -15.96
CA GLU A 120 0.08 11.35 -17.22
C GLU A 120 -1.36 10.99 -17.54
N PHE A 121 -1.94 9.98 -16.87
CA PHE A 121 -3.35 9.65 -16.97
C PHE A 121 -4.25 10.82 -16.57
N PHE A 122 -3.79 11.64 -15.64
CA PHE A 122 -4.46 12.84 -15.19
C PHE A 122 -3.73 14.08 -15.75
N LYS A 123 -4.45 14.94 -16.43
CA LYS A 123 -3.88 16.16 -17.01
C LYS A 123 -3.32 17.09 -15.93
N ASN A 124 -2.07 17.52 -16.10
CA ASN A 124 -1.37 18.47 -15.22
C ASN A 124 -1.01 17.93 -13.82
N ILE A 125 -0.91 16.63 -13.62
CA ILE A 125 -0.36 16.09 -12.39
C ILE A 125 1.03 15.50 -12.64
N VAL A 126 1.87 15.48 -11.60
CA VAL A 126 3.25 14.98 -11.67
C VAL A 126 3.49 13.81 -10.73
N GLY A 127 2.49 13.44 -9.94
CA GLY A 127 2.53 12.28 -9.05
C GLY A 127 1.15 11.94 -8.49
N THR A 128 0.94 10.67 -8.20
CA THR A 128 -0.21 10.12 -7.51
C THR A 128 0.25 8.85 -6.81
N HIS A 129 -0.17 8.59 -5.58
CA HIS A 129 0.33 7.43 -4.83
C HIS A 129 -0.73 6.74 -3.98
N THR A 130 -1.93 7.32 -3.85
CA THR A 130 -3.04 6.68 -3.15
C THR A 130 -4.24 6.52 -4.05
N TYR A 131 -4.86 5.34 -3.94
CA TYR A 131 -6.12 5.06 -4.59
C TYR A 131 -6.97 4.17 -3.69
N ASN A 132 -8.19 4.61 -3.41
CA ASN A 132 -9.17 3.85 -2.67
C ASN A 132 -10.49 3.82 -3.43
N TYR A 133 -11.17 2.70 -3.39
CA TYR A 133 -12.46 2.52 -4.03
C TYR A 133 -13.41 1.75 -3.12
N SER A 134 -14.62 2.27 -2.99
CA SER A 134 -15.72 1.60 -2.30
C SER A 134 -17.07 2.09 -2.85
N GLU A 135 -17.97 1.18 -3.17
CA GLU A 135 -19.36 1.45 -3.54
C GLU A 135 -19.56 2.55 -4.60
N GLY A 136 -18.70 2.56 -5.62
CA GLY A 136 -18.76 3.55 -6.71
C GLY A 136 -18.05 4.88 -6.40
N LEU A 137 -17.55 5.08 -5.18
CA LEU A 137 -16.73 6.23 -4.82
C LEU A 137 -15.25 5.90 -4.99
N MET A 138 -14.57 6.73 -5.77
CA MET A 138 -13.12 6.69 -5.97
C MET A 138 -12.47 7.87 -5.28
N VAL A 139 -11.41 7.62 -4.53
CA VAL A 139 -10.58 8.67 -3.91
C VAL A 139 -9.14 8.47 -4.35
N ILE A 140 -8.53 9.52 -4.87
CA ILE A 140 -7.15 9.57 -5.32
C ILE A 140 -6.51 10.85 -4.81
N ASP A 141 -5.25 10.77 -4.44
CA ASP A 141 -4.43 11.96 -4.21
C ASP A 141 -3.61 12.31 -5.45
N PHE A 142 -3.11 13.52 -5.52
CA PHE A 142 -2.26 13.93 -6.62
C PHE A 142 -1.34 15.12 -6.24
N VAL A 143 -0.25 15.23 -6.99
CA VAL A 143 0.68 16.36 -6.91
C VAL A 143 0.60 17.16 -8.20
N GLU A 144 0.32 18.46 -8.07
CA GLU A 144 0.38 19.41 -9.19
C GLU A 144 1.74 20.13 -9.19
N PRO A 145 2.28 20.48 -10.38
CA PRO A 145 3.45 21.35 -10.45
C PRO A 145 3.11 22.71 -9.82
N THR A 146 3.91 23.15 -8.87
CA THR A 146 3.79 24.52 -8.36
C THR A 146 4.07 25.51 -9.48
N LYS A 147 3.13 26.39 -9.80
CA LYS A 147 3.42 27.53 -10.69
C LYS A 147 4.52 28.36 -10.04
N LYS A 148 5.71 28.38 -10.64
CA LYS A 148 6.72 29.37 -10.26
C LYS A 148 6.09 30.73 -10.55
N ASN A 149 5.83 31.52 -9.51
CA ASN A 149 5.50 32.92 -9.68
C ASN A 149 6.70 33.57 -10.36
N SER A 150 6.55 33.90 -11.63
CA SER A 150 7.50 34.67 -12.42
C SER A 150 7.45 36.13 -12.04
#